data_bcd72c060b371e352a7325399edb7c04
#
_entry.id   bcd72c060b371e352a7325399edb7c04
#
_cell.length_a   1.000
_cell.length_b   1.000
_cell.length_c   1.000
_cell.angle_alpha   90.00
_cell.angle_beta   90.00
_cell.angle_gamma   90.00
#
_symmetry.space_group_name_H-M   'P 1'
#
loop_
_entity.id
_entity.type
_entity.pdbx_description
1 polymer ?
#
loop_
_entity_poly.entity_id
_entity_poly.type
_entity_poly.pdbx_seq_one_letter_code
_entity_poly.pdbx_strand_id
1 'polypeptide(L)'
;MQLLYLQQVYGAIETILSVWYNKNKIQDENEMLGYREERMGRTMLICPHCGAPLVRKDKTFCCESGHSYDIARAGYCNLLQTNKPGDHTGDSKEMVEARRRFLDQGYYEGLAMAMCQQMKNLTKDKADINFVDAGCGEGYYTRQMAAVLHENGKLKESIGVDISKSATQYAAKRDPHTQYVTGSAFHMPLADHCADIICSLFAPTPEDEFLRVLKPDGAVVCAVPGEDHLWELKCAVYDKPYQNREEKYQLRGFRRIGRQKFTYRVHLECPEDIQTLFAMTPYSHRTPKIGLARLQALKELDVTLSFVILVFSAEETE
;
A
#
# COMPACT_ATOMS: atom_id res chain seq x y z
N MET A 1 33.97 9.47 -4.24
CA MET A 1 33.69 8.10 -3.76
C MET A 1 32.18 7.82 -3.62
N GLN A 2 31.36 8.71 -3.11
CA GLN A 2 29.89 8.52 -3.01
C GLN A 2 29.17 8.41 -4.37
N LEU A 3 29.59 9.17 -5.39
CA LEU A 3 29.00 9.08 -6.74
C LEU A 3 29.29 7.75 -7.44
N LEU A 4 30.43 7.14 -7.24
CA LEU A 4 30.79 5.84 -7.79
C LEU A 4 30.03 4.67 -7.11
N TYR A 5 29.74 4.82 -5.81
CA TYR A 5 28.92 3.84 -5.09
C TYR A 5 27.46 3.89 -5.54
N LEU A 6 26.91 5.08 -5.77
CA LEU A 6 25.56 5.25 -6.31
C LEU A 6 25.44 4.73 -7.75
N GLN A 7 26.44 4.97 -8.62
CA GLN A 7 26.44 4.42 -9.98
C GLN A 7 26.57 2.89 -10.04
N GLN A 8 27.34 2.28 -9.14
CA GLN A 8 27.41 0.81 -9.04
C GLN A 8 26.10 0.20 -8.50
N VAL A 9 25.45 0.84 -7.55
CA VAL A 9 24.13 0.41 -7.05
C VAL A 9 23.07 0.59 -8.13
N TYR A 10 23.06 1.70 -8.87
CA TYR A 10 22.13 1.93 -9.98
C TYR A 10 22.33 0.97 -11.14
N GLY A 11 23.57 0.70 -11.56
CA GLY A 11 23.86 -0.23 -12.65
C GLY A 11 23.51 -1.70 -12.34
N ALA A 12 23.67 -2.12 -11.09
CA ALA A 12 23.23 -3.46 -10.64
C ALA A 12 21.71 -3.57 -10.59
N ILE A 13 21.02 -2.47 -10.27
CA ILE A 13 19.56 -2.37 -10.18
C ILE A 13 18.92 -2.43 -11.57
N GLU A 14 19.44 -1.71 -12.57
CA GLU A 14 18.93 -1.76 -13.96
C GLU A 14 19.06 -3.17 -14.56
N THR A 15 20.15 -3.86 -14.27
CA THR A 15 20.34 -5.23 -14.75
C THR A 15 19.39 -6.23 -14.09
N ILE A 16 19.11 -6.07 -12.80
CA ILE A 16 18.14 -6.91 -12.07
C ILE A 16 16.71 -6.62 -12.55
N LEU A 17 16.35 -5.35 -12.77
CA LEU A 17 15.03 -4.96 -13.21
C LEU A 17 14.72 -5.37 -14.66
N SER A 18 15.70 -5.27 -15.57
CA SER A 18 15.50 -5.71 -16.97
C SER A 18 15.36 -7.25 -17.07
N VAL A 19 16.08 -8.00 -16.26
CA VAL A 19 15.96 -9.47 -16.18
C VAL A 19 14.62 -9.84 -15.52
N TRP A 20 14.19 -9.11 -14.50
CA TRP A 20 12.93 -9.34 -13.80
C TRP A 20 11.71 -9.01 -14.69
N TYR A 21 11.73 -7.87 -15.39
CA TYR A 21 10.65 -7.46 -16.30
C TYR A 21 10.44 -8.42 -17.48
N ASN A 22 11.54 -8.95 -18.05
CA ASN A 22 11.46 -9.88 -19.17
C ASN A 22 11.11 -11.32 -18.76
N LYS A 23 11.47 -11.78 -17.55
CA LYS A 23 11.09 -13.09 -17.03
C LYS A 23 9.60 -13.20 -16.67
N ASN A 24 9.01 -12.13 -16.14
CA ASN A 24 7.62 -12.17 -15.69
C ASN A 24 6.59 -12.09 -16.82
N LYS A 25 7.00 -11.77 -18.06
CA LYS A 25 6.09 -11.68 -19.19
C LYS A 25 5.71 -13.01 -19.84
N ILE A 26 6.42 -14.08 -19.55
CA ILE A 26 6.28 -15.40 -20.25
C ILE A 26 5.73 -16.52 -19.33
N GLN A 27 5.75 -16.35 -18.00
CA GLN A 27 5.32 -17.39 -17.05
C GLN A 27 3.86 -17.28 -16.58
N ASP A 28 3.17 -16.19 -16.92
CA ASP A 28 1.94 -15.76 -16.22
C ASP A 28 0.65 -16.57 -16.51
N GLU A 29 0.54 -17.33 -17.62
CA GLU A 29 -0.77 -17.93 -17.94
C GLU A 29 -0.98 -19.33 -17.35
N ASN A 30 0.04 -20.14 -17.20
CA ASN A 30 -0.07 -21.52 -16.69
C ASN A 30 0.03 -21.61 -15.15
N GLU A 31 0.80 -20.74 -14.51
CA GLU A 31 0.82 -20.63 -13.03
C GLU A 31 -0.47 -20.05 -12.48
N MET A 32 -1.15 -19.17 -13.24
CA MET A 32 -2.43 -18.56 -12.84
C MET A 32 -3.56 -19.57 -12.62
N LEU A 33 -3.59 -20.66 -13.33
CA LEU A 33 -4.62 -21.71 -13.19
C LEU A 33 -4.38 -22.54 -11.92
N GLY A 34 -3.15 -22.94 -11.62
CA GLY A 34 -2.80 -23.68 -10.40
C GLY A 34 -3.04 -22.89 -9.12
N TYR A 35 -2.71 -21.60 -9.11
CA TYR A 35 -2.89 -20.71 -7.97
C TYR A 35 -4.37 -20.43 -7.60
N ARG A 36 -5.28 -20.56 -8.57
CA ARG A 36 -6.73 -20.38 -8.33
C ARG A 36 -7.38 -21.58 -7.63
N GLU A 37 -6.86 -22.78 -7.84
CA GLU A 37 -7.40 -24.01 -7.23
C GLU A 37 -6.94 -24.19 -5.78
N GLU A 38 -5.73 -23.79 -5.42
CA GLU A 38 -5.20 -23.88 -4.05
C GLU A 38 -5.87 -22.93 -3.04
N ARG A 39 -6.59 -21.91 -3.50
CA ARG A 39 -7.33 -20.96 -2.64
C ARG A 39 -8.71 -21.42 -2.18
N MET A 40 -9.07 -22.67 -2.41
CA MET A 40 -10.32 -23.26 -1.85
C MET A 40 -10.10 -23.64 -0.39
N GLY A 41 -10.33 -22.68 0.54
CA GLY A 41 -10.14 -22.90 1.98
C GLY A 41 -10.54 -21.70 2.83
N ARG A 42 -10.28 -21.81 4.12
CA ARG A 42 -10.46 -20.70 5.06
C ARG A 42 -9.41 -19.63 4.78
N THR A 43 -9.85 -18.39 4.67
CA THR A 43 -9.00 -17.21 4.53
C THR A 43 -8.94 -16.44 5.86
N MET A 44 -8.09 -15.41 5.96
CA MET A 44 -8.12 -14.45 7.07
C MET A 44 -9.44 -13.66 7.12
N LEU A 45 -10.25 -13.69 6.03
CA LEU A 45 -11.47 -12.90 5.91
C LEU A 45 -12.59 -13.43 6.82
N ILE A 46 -13.30 -12.50 7.45
CA ILE A 46 -14.53 -12.78 8.20
C ILE A 46 -15.72 -12.06 7.56
N CYS A 47 -16.88 -12.61 7.80
CA CYS A 47 -18.15 -12.04 7.36
C CYS A 47 -18.39 -10.69 8.08
N PRO A 48 -18.50 -9.56 7.37
CA PRO A 48 -18.71 -8.27 8.02
C PRO A 48 -20.08 -8.18 8.71
N HIS A 49 -21.02 -9.09 8.42
CA HIS A 49 -22.35 -9.09 9.02
C HIS A 49 -22.43 -9.88 10.33
N CYS A 50 -21.76 -11.06 10.41
CA CYS A 50 -21.89 -11.96 11.57
C CYS A 50 -20.55 -12.36 12.19
N GLY A 51 -19.41 -11.89 11.68
CA GLY A 51 -18.08 -12.22 12.19
C GLY A 51 -17.59 -13.65 11.89
N ALA A 52 -18.42 -14.52 11.34
CA ALA A 52 -18.03 -15.89 11.02
C ALA A 52 -16.97 -15.94 9.90
N PRO A 53 -16.05 -16.92 9.91
CA PRO A 53 -15.05 -17.06 8.86
C PRO A 53 -15.69 -17.15 7.46
N LEU A 54 -15.07 -16.49 6.51
CA LEU A 54 -15.45 -16.62 5.10
C LEU A 54 -14.68 -17.76 4.45
N VAL A 55 -15.38 -18.52 3.63
CA VAL A 55 -14.81 -19.58 2.80
C VAL A 55 -15.04 -19.21 1.34
N ARG A 56 -14.00 -19.29 0.53
CA ARG A 56 -14.11 -19.07 -0.91
C ARG A 56 -14.73 -20.29 -1.58
N LYS A 57 -15.81 -20.07 -2.32
CA LYS A 57 -16.48 -21.06 -3.17
C LYS A 57 -16.59 -20.46 -4.57
N ASP A 58 -15.73 -20.93 -5.47
CA ASP A 58 -15.62 -20.40 -6.84
C ASP A 58 -15.46 -18.86 -6.88
N LYS A 59 -16.48 -18.13 -7.30
CA LYS A 59 -16.49 -16.66 -7.45
C LYS A 59 -17.18 -15.93 -6.31
N THR A 60 -17.34 -16.58 -5.15
CA THR A 60 -18.08 -16.03 -4.02
C THR A 60 -17.40 -16.38 -2.72
N PHE A 61 -17.41 -15.47 -1.76
CA PHE A 61 -17.11 -15.77 -0.36
C PHE A 61 -18.41 -16.01 0.40
N CYS A 62 -18.47 -17.10 1.16
CA CYS A 62 -19.65 -17.47 1.95
C CYS A 62 -19.27 -17.76 3.40
N CYS A 63 -20.13 -17.40 4.35
CA CYS A 63 -20.03 -17.85 5.74
C CYS A 63 -21.03 -18.97 6.04
N GLU A 64 -20.88 -19.62 7.19
CA GLU A 64 -21.77 -20.68 7.66
C GLU A 64 -23.21 -20.20 7.92
N SER A 65 -23.40 -18.92 8.23
CA SER A 65 -24.71 -18.28 8.41
C SER A 65 -25.43 -17.96 7.09
N GLY A 66 -24.86 -18.32 5.94
CA GLY A 66 -25.49 -18.15 4.63
C GLY A 66 -25.27 -16.78 3.97
N HIS A 67 -24.51 -15.85 4.59
CA HIS A 67 -24.15 -14.61 3.91
C HIS A 67 -23.14 -14.90 2.80
N SER A 68 -23.32 -14.25 1.64
CA SER A 68 -22.48 -14.43 0.48
C SER A 68 -22.06 -13.10 -0.14
N TYR A 69 -20.84 -13.05 -0.68
CA TYR A 69 -20.22 -11.86 -1.26
C TYR A 69 -19.52 -12.22 -2.55
N ASP A 70 -19.99 -11.65 -3.65
CA ASP A 70 -19.44 -11.95 -4.97
C ASP A 70 -18.04 -11.36 -5.15
N ILE A 71 -17.15 -12.14 -5.75
CA ILE A 71 -15.87 -11.69 -6.25
C ILE A 71 -16.12 -11.08 -7.63
N ALA A 72 -15.90 -9.78 -7.76
CA ALA A 72 -16.06 -9.06 -9.01
C ALA A 72 -15.15 -9.64 -10.11
N ARG A 73 -15.52 -9.44 -11.38
CA ARG A 73 -14.70 -9.89 -12.53
C ARG A 73 -13.24 -9.40 -12.47
N ALA A 74 -12.98 -8.26 -11.84
CA ALA A 74 -11.64 -7.73 -11.63
C ALA A 74 -10.84 -8.47 -10.55
N GLY A 75 -11.46 -9.33 -9.71
CA GLY A 75 -10.81 -10.11 -8.65
C GLY A 75 -10.97 -9.56 -7.23
N TYR A 76 -11.54 -8.36 -7.04
CA TYR A 76 -11.82 -7.84 -5.68
C TYR A 76 -13.18 -8.29 -5.15
N CYS A 77 -13.35 -8.26 -3.84
CA CYS A 77 -14.63 -8.47 -3.16
C CYS A 77 -15.02 -7.20 -2.39
N ASN A 78 -16.31 -6.82 -2.44
CA ASN A 78 -16.81 -5.69 -1.64
C ASN A 78 -17.37 -6.22 -0.32
N LEU A 79 -16.64 -5.95 0.77
CA LEU A 79 -17.01 -6.30 2.14
C LEU A 79 -17.31 -5.05 2.99
N LEU A 80 -17.39 -3.87 2.36
CA LEU A 80 -17.73 -2.63 3.04
C LEU A 80 -19.21 -2.62 3.43
N GLN A 81 -19.49 -2.57 4.73
CA GLN A 81 -20.84 -2.33 5.22
C GLN A 81 -21.14 -0.84 5.17
N THR A 82 -22.11 -0.46 4.36
CA THR A 82 -22.58 0.91 4.28
C THR A 82 -24.03 0.99 4.67
N ASN A 83 -24.30 1.64 5.78
CA ASN A 83 -25.66 1.95 6.20
C ASN A 83 -26.16 3.31 5.66
N LYS A 84 -25.31 4.09 4.98
CA LYS A 84 -25.68 5.41 4.45
C LYS A 84 -25.04 5.66 3.08
N PRO A 85 -25.81 6.12 2.07
CA PRO A 85 -25.24 6.66 0.84
C PRO A 85 -24.45 7.93 1.16
N GLY A 86 -23.18 8.00 0.78
CA GLY A 86 -22.32 9.20 0.92
C GLY A 86 -21.23 9.13 2.00
N ASP A 87 -21.16 8.10 2.82
CA ASP A 87 -20.13 7.93 3.87
C ASP A 87 -18.76 7.47 3.35
N HIS A 88 -18.52 7.53 2.03
CA HIS A 88 -17.28 7.08 1.40
C HIS A 88 -16.29 8.23 1.29
N THR A 89 -15.38 8.33 2.26
CA THR A 89 -14.30 9.33 2.31
C THR A 89 -12.97 8.84 1.75
N GLY A 90 -12.97 7.82 0.92
CA GLY A 90 -11.78 7.35 0.21
C GLY A 90 -11.42 8.25 -0.98
N ASP A 91 -10.28 7.98 -1.58
CA ASP A 91 -9.84 8.68 -2.78
C ASP A 91 -10.87 8.59 -3.91
N SER A 92 -11.08 9.70 -4.62
CA SER A 92 -11.90 9.72 -5.82
C SER A 92 -11.25 8.88 -6.94
N LYS A 93 -12.03 8.50 -7.93
CA LYS A 93 -11.52 7.75 -9.07
C LYS A 93 -10.38 8.50 -9.77
N GLU A 94 -10.51 9.81 -9.91
CA GLU A 94 -9.52 10.69 -10.54
C GLU A 94 -8.21 10.72 -9.74
N MET A 95 -8.29 10.76 -8.41
CA MET A 95 -7.12 10.68 -7.53
C MET A 95 -6.42 9.33 -7.66
N VAL A 96 -7.17 8.22 -7.67
CA VAL A 96 -6.63 6.87 -7.86
C VAL A 96 -5.94 6.74 -9.21
N GLU A 97 -6.54 7.26 -10.29
CA GLU A 97 -5.96 7.26 -11.63
C GLU A 97 -4.70 8.13 -11.73
N ALA A 98 -4.67 9.29 -11.08
CA ALA A 98 -3.50 10.15 -11.01
C ALA A 98 -2.36 9.44 -10.27
N ARG A 99 -2.66 8.87 -9.08
CA ARG A 99 -1.68 8.11 -8.29
C ARG A 99 -1.10 6.95 -9.11
N ARG A 100 -1.95 6.18 -9.75
CA ARG A 100 -1.52 5.06 -10.59
C ARG A 100 -0.56 5.51 -11.68
N ARG A 101 -0.90 6.57 -12.45
CA ARG A 101 -0.03 7.10 -13.51
C ARG A 101 1.33 7.53 -12.97
N PHE A 102 1.33 8.25 -11.85
CA PHE A 102 2.57 8.74 -11.24
C PHE A 102 3.45 7.61 -10.72
N LEU A 103 2.86 6.62 -10.02
CA LEU A 103 3.61 5.49 -9.49
C LEU A 103 4.14 4.58 -10.60
N ASP A 104 3.38 4.40 -11.69
CA ASP A 104 3.78 3.58 -12.84
C ASP A 104 4.99 4.20 -13.60
N GLN A 105 5.29 5.49 -13.42
CA GLN A 105 6.51 6.13 -13.94
C GLN A 105 7.75 5.88 -13.08
N GLY A 106 7.62 5.20 -11.93
CA GLY A 106 8.74 4.79 -11.10
C GLY A 106 9.29 5.85 -10.15
N TYR A 107 8.71 7.05 -10.09
CA TYR A 107 9.22 8.11 -9.20
C TYR A 107 9.30 7.68 -7.73
N TYR A 108 8.43 6.76 -7.28
CA TYR A 108 8.40 6.24 -5.90
C TYR A 108 8.99 4.82 -5.78
N GLU A 109 9.72 4.35 -6.78
CA GLU A 109 10.33 3.02 -6.77
C GLU A 109 11.30 2.84 -5.59
N GLY A 110 12.06 3.88 -5.24
CA GLY A 110 12.94 3.85 -4.08
C GLY A 110 12.22 3.52 -2.76
N LEU A 111 11.00 4.01 -2.56
CA LEU A 111 10.17 3.63 -1.42
C LEU A 111 9.73 2.17 -1.51
N ALA A 112 9.26 1.73 -2.68
CA ALA A 112 8.82 0.35 -2.88
C ALA A 112 9.95 -0.65 -2.58
N MET A 113 11.16 -0.37 -3.07
CA MET A 113 12.36 -1.19 -2.79
C MET A 113 12.70 -1.22 -1.29
N ALA A 114 12.64 -0.07 -0.61
CA ALA A 114 12.87 0.00 0.82
C ALA A 114 11.82 -0.80 1.62
N MET A 115 10.55 -0.75 1.23
CA MET A 115 9.48 -1.58 1.82
C MET A 115 9.73 -3.07 1.58
N CYS A 116 10.09 -3.46 0.36
CA CYS A 116 10.45 -4.85 0.05
C CYS A 116 11.62 -5.34 0.91
N GLN A 117 12.62 -4.50 1.16
CA GLN A 117 13.74 -4.85 2.03
C GLN A 117 13.30 -5.02 3.50
N GLN A 118 12.35 -4.20 3.98
CA GLN A 118 11.76 -4.40 5.31
C GLN A 118 11.01 -5.74 5.41
N MET A 119 10.25 -6.12 4.37
CA MET A 119 9.59 -7.44 4.33
C MET A 119 10.61 -8.58 4.48
N LYS A 120 11.72 -8.53 3.73
CA LYS A 120 12.79 -9.53 3.83
C LYS A 120 13.39 -9.60 5.25
N ASN A 121 13.66 -8.44 5.85
CA ASN A 121 14.25 -8.37 7.18
C ASN A 121 13.34 -8.95 8.26
N LEU A 122 12.05 -8.59 8.24
CA LEU A 122 11.05 -9.01 9.23
C LEU A 122 10.68 -10.49 9.11
N THR A 123 10.89 -11.09 7.94
CA THR A 123 10.51 -12.49 7.68
C THR A 123 11.70 -13.42 7.53
N LYS A 124 12.93 -12.97 7.84
CA LYS A 124 14.15 -13.75 7.63
C LYS A 124 14.03 -15.17 8.20
N ASP A 125 13.55 -15.28 9.43
CA ASP A 125 13.46 -16.53 10.19
C ASP A 125 12.00 -17.02 10.35
N LYS A 126 11.07 -16.49 9.57
CA LYS A 126 9.64 -16.84 9.58
C LYS A 126 9.24 -17.53 8.29
N ALA A 127 8.18 -18.34 8.33
CA ALA A 127 7.49 -18.96 7.20
C ALA A 127 5.98 -18.74 7.35
N ASP A 128 5.22 -19.07 6.34
CA ASP A 128 3.74 -19.01 6.34
C ASP A 128 3.18 -17.64 6.74
N ILE A 129 3.74 -16.58 6.16
CA ILE A 129 3.41 -15.20 6.48
C ILE A 129 2.03 -14.83 5.95
N ASN A 130 1.17 -14.38 6.84
CA ASN A 130 -0.07 -13.70 6.53
C ASN A 130 0.21 -12.19 6.47
N PHE A 131 0.10 -11.61 5.28
CA PHE A 131 0.39 -10.22 4.99
C PHE A 131 -0.89 -9.42 4.74
N VAL A 132 -1.03 -8.26 5.39
CA VAL A 132 -2.14 -7.33 5.22
C VAL A 132 -1.62 -5.95 4.84
N ASP A 133 -2.19 -5.33 3.81
CA ASP A 133 -1.94 -3.94 3.46
C ASP A 133 -3.23 -3.13 3.71
N ALA A 134 -3.20 -2.31 4.77
CA ALA A 134 -4.32 -1.49 5.21
C ALA A 134 -4.25 -0.09 4.56
N GLY A 135 -5.16 0.18 3.64
CA GLY A 135 -5.11 1.34 2.75
C GLY A 135 -4.25 1.04 1.52
N CYS A 136 -4.44 -0.14 0.91
CA CYS A 136 -3.60 -0.64 -0.18
C CYS A 136 -3.66 0.20 -1.48
N GLY A 137 -4.62 1.13 -1.56
CA GLY A 137 -4.81 1.94 -2.76
C GLY A 137 -5.02 1.09 -4.01
N GLU A 138 -4.31 1.43 -5.09
CA GLU A 138 -4.36 0.72 -6.38
C GLU A 138 -3.35 -0.46 -6.48
N GLY A 139 -2.75 -0.86 -5.34
CA GLY A 139 -1.96 -2.09 -5.23
C GLY A 139 -0.49 -1.97 -5.67
N TYR A 140 0.04 -0.78 -5.91
CA TYR A 140 1.42 -0.61 -6.37
C TYR A 140 2.45 -1.18 -5.39
N TYR A 141 2.36 -0.84 -4.12
CA TYR A 141 3.27 -1.34 -3.09
C TYR A 141 2.91 -2.75 -2.66
N THR A 142 1.62 -3.05 -2.47
CA THR A 142 1.10 -4.35 -2.06
C THR A 142 1.66 -5.46 -2.94
N ARG A 143 1.54 -5.30 -4.28
CA ARG A 143 2.03 -6.28 -5.25
C ARG A 143 3.52 -6.59 -5.07
N GLN A 144 4.35 -5.55 -4.92
CA GLN A 144 5.81 -5.71 -4.83
C GLN A 144 6.21 -6.40 -3.52
N MET A 145 5.58 -6.01 -2.40
CA MET A 145 5.80 -6.64 -1.10
C MET A 145 5.34 -8.10 -1.08
N ALA A 146 4.14 -8.39 -1.61
CA ALA A 146 3.63 -9.76 -1.71
C ALA A 146 4.50 -10.63 -2.62
N ALA A 147 4.95 -10.09 -3.77
CA ALA A 147 5.85 -10.80 -4.68
C ALA A 147 7.17 -11.20 -4.00
N VAL A 148 7.79 -10.28 -3.26
CA VAL A 148 9.02 -10.58 -2.51
C VAL A 148 8.81 -11.68 -1.46
N LEU A 149 7.69 -11.68 -0.75
CA LEU A 149 7.36 -12.73 0.22
C LEU A 149 7.10 -14.07 -0.48
N HIS A 150 6.42 -14.05 -1.62
CA HIS A 150 6.14 -15.23 -2.42
C HIS A 150 7.41 -15.84 -3.01
N GLU A 151 8.25 -15.06 -3.67
CA GLU A 151 9.51 -15.50 -4.27
C GLU A 151 10.48 -16.13 -3.26
N ASN A 152 10.41 -15.68 -1.99
CA ASN A 152 11.19 -16.28 -0.91
C ASN A 152 10.50 -17.49 -0.25
N GLY A 153 9.37 -17.97 -0.79
CA GLY A 153 8.63 -19.10 -0.25
C GLY A 153 8.03 -18.85 1.14
N LYS A 154 7.73 -17.60 1.46
CA LYS A 154 7.30 -17.18 2.81
C LYS A 154 5.83 -16.77 2.88
N LEU A 155 5.22 -16.39 1.76
CA LEU A 155 3.85 -15.91 1.73
C LEU A 155 2.85 -17.06 1.84
N LYS A 156 2.00 -17.00 2.86
CA LYS A 156 0.84 -17.88 3.00
C LYS A 156 -0.41 -17.24 2.42
N GLU A 157 -0.74 -16.03 2.86
CA GLU A 157 -1.88 -15.25 2.38
C GLU A 157 -1.55 -13.77 2.32
N SER A 158 -2.06 -13.07 1.30
CA SER A 158 -1.93 -11.63 1.14
C SER A 158 -3.31 -11.01 0.94
N ILE A 159 -3.65 -10.00 1.75
CA ILE A 159 -4.90 -9.25 1.67
C ILE A 159 -4.61 -7.76 1.60
N GLY A 160 -5.18 -7.08 0.59
CA GLY A 160 -5.20 -5.63 0.49
C GLY A 160 -6.59 -5.09 0.82
N VAL A 161 -6.67 -4.15 1.76
CA VAL A 161 -7.93 -3.50 2.17
C VAL A 161 -7.89 -2.02 1.79
N ASP A 162 -8.88 -1.53 1.08
CA ASP A 162 -9.07 -0.10 0.81
C ASP A 162 -10.55 0.26 0.78
N ILE A 163 -10.89 1.45 1.25
CA ILE A 163 -12.28 1.92 1.26
C ILE A 163 -12.76 2.32 -0.13
N SER A 164 -11.86 2.69 -1.04
CA SER A 164 -12.16 3.08 -2.41
C SER A 164 -12.36 1.87 -3.30
N LYS A 165 -13.59 1.68 -3.78
CA LYS A 165 -13.92 0.62 -4.74
C LYS A 165 -13.12 0.73 -6.03
N SER A 166 -12.84 1.94 -6.50
CA SER A 166 -12.01 2.15 -7.69
C SER A 166 -10.56 1.72 -7.45
N ALA A 167 -10.02 1.98 -6.27
CA ALA A 167 -8.68 1.57 -5.88
C ALA A 167 -8.56 0.04 -5.86
N THR A 168 -9.45 -0.65 -5.12
CA THR A 168 -9.43 -2.13 -5.05
C THR A 168 -9.66 -2.80 -6.40
N GLN A 169 -10.45 -2.17 -7.29
CA GLN A 169 -10.63 -2.66 -8.66
C GLN A 169 -9.35 -2.58 -9.49
N TYR A 170 -8.56 -1.49 -9.36
CA TYR A 170 -7.27 -1.35 -10.03
C TYR A 170 -6.24 -2.30 -9.42
N ALA A 171 -6.19 -2.41 -8.09
CA ALA A 171 -5.30 -3.30 -7.38
C ALA A 171 -5.47 -4.76 -7.80
N ALA A 172 -6.71 -5.26 -7.82
CA ALA A 172 -7.02 -6.62 -8.21
C ALA A 172 -6.69 -6.94 -9.69
N LYS A 173 -6.73 -5.94 -10.58
CA LYS A 173 -6.29 -6.10 -11.96
C LYS A 173 -4.76 -6.10 -12.10
N ARG A 174 -4.07 -5.38 -11.21
CA ARG A 174 -2.62 -5.26 -11.20
C ARG A 174 -1.95 -6.51 -10.63
N ASP A 175 -2.57 -7.11 -9.60
CA ASP A 175 -2.04 -8.25 -8.87
C ASP A 175 -3.13 -9.28 -8.57
N PRO A 176 -3.18 -10.39 -9.32
CA PRO A 176 -4.14 -11.46 -9.09
C PRO A 176 -3.76 -12.37 -7.91
N HIS A 177 -2.57 -12.24 -7.34
CA HIS A 177 -2.08 -13.10 -6.25
C HIS A 177 -2.53 -12.64 -4.86
N THR A 178 -2.82 -11.34 -4.69
CA THR A 178 -3.37 -10.78 -3.45
C THR A 178 -4.90 -10.76 -3.53
N GLN A 179 -5.58 -11.09 -2.45
CA GLN A 179 -7.02 -10.88 -2.34
C GLN A 179 -7.30 -9.43 -1.95
N TYR A 180 -7.85 -8.66 -2.87
CA TYR A 180 -8.25 -7.28 -2.59
C TYR A 180 -9.70 -7.21 -2.14
N VAL A 181 -9.96 -6.44 -1.08
CA VAL A 181 -11.30 -6.21 -0.55
C VAL A 181 -11.59 -4.72 -0.38
N THR A 182 -12.76 -4.29 -0.83
CA THR A 182 -13.28 -2.97 -0.47
C THR A 182 -13.78 -3.06 0.96
N GLY A 183 -13.15 -2.31 1.88
CA GLY A 183 -13.43 -2.34 3.31
C GLY A 183 -12.79 -1.16 4.03
N SER A 184 -13.19 -0.92 5.27
CA SER A 184 -12.62 0.14 6.10
C SER A 184 -11.38 -0.38 6.84
N ALA A 185 -10.28 0.40 6.83
CA ALA A 185 -9.12 0.11 7.67
C ALA A 185 -9.43 0.22 9.18
N PHE A 186 -10.50 0.93 9.56
CA PHE A 186 -10.95 1.09 10.94
C PHE A 186 -11.78 -0.10 11.45
N HIS A 187 -12.28 -0.95 10.53
CA HIS A 187 -13.04 -2.17 10.80
C HIS A 187 -12.78 -3.15 9.66
N MET A 188 -11.59 -3.73 9.67
CA MET A 188 -11.19 -4.67 8.63
C MET A 188 -12.00 -5.97 8.75
N PRO A 189 -12.49 -6.52 7.64
CA PRO A 189 -13.18 -7.81 7.65
C PRO A 189 -12.19 -8.97 7.79
N LEU A 190 -11.37 -8.92 8.85
CA LEU A 190 -10.28 -9.85 9.15
C LEU A 190 -10.46 -10.43 10.55
N ALA A 191 -10.09 -11.70 10.72
CA ALA A 191 -10.10 -12.37 12.00
C ALA A 191 -9.11 -11.72 12.99
N ASP A 192 -9.35 -11.89 14.28
CA ASP A 192 -8.43 -11.47 15.32
C ASP A 192 -7.12 -12.27 15.21
N HIS A 193 -6.01 -11.60 15.49
CA HIS A 193 -4.68 -12.19 15.56
C HIS A 193 -4.32 -13.07 14.35
N CYS A 194 -4.70 -12.64 13.14
CA CYS A 194 -4.48 -13.40 11.92
C CYS A 194 -3.27 -12.93 11.09
N ALA A 195 -2.83 -11.67 11.23
CA ALA A 195 -1.75 -11.10 10.43
C ALA A 195 -0.39 -11.17 11.12
N ASP A 196 0.63 -11.61 10.39
CA ASP A 196 2.04 -11.54 10.83
C ASP A 196 2.63 -10.14 10.56
N ILE A 197 2.20 -9.51 9.46
CA ILE A 197 2.62 -8.16 9.08
C ILE A 197 1.40 -7.37 8.61
N ILE A 198 1.25 -6.17 9.17
CA ILE A 198 0.31 -5.15 8.68
C ILE A 198 1.13 -4.00 8.13
N CYS A 199 0.91 -3.63 6.86
CA CYS A 199 1.45 -2.40 6.27
C CYS A 199 0.39 -1.30 6.22
N SER A 200 0.85 -0.04 6.36
CA SER A 200 0.04 1.15 6.11
C SER A 200 0.93 2.23 5.50
N LEU A 201 0.72 2.53 4.22
CA LEU A 201 1.52 3.49 3.47
C LEU A 201 0.67 4.73 3.15
N PHE A 202 1.00 5.86 3.77
CA PHE A 202 0.26 7.13 3.60
C PHE A 202 -1.25 7.02 3.92
N ALA A 203 -1.63 6.02 4.68
CA ALA A 203 -3.01 5.70 5.04
C ALA A 203 -3.24 5.86 6.56
N PRO A 204 -4.50 5.87 7.03
CA PRO A 204 -4.79 5.86 8.45
C PRO A 204 -4.21 4.64 9.18
N THR A 205 -3.82 4.84 10.42
CA THR A 205 -3.28 3.80 11.31
C THR A 205 -4.18 3.62 12.52
N PRO A 206 -5.34 2.96 12.39
CA PRO A 206 -6.25 2.72 13.51
C PRO A 206 -5.65 1.70 14.48
N GLU A 207 -5.11 2.19 15.60
CA GLU A 207 -4.29 1.42 16.54
C GLU A 207 -5.07 0.24 17.13
N ASP A 208 -6.29 0.47 17.60
CA ASP A 208 -7.11 -0.58 18.23
C ASP A 208 -7.42 -1.72 17.23
N GLU A 209 -7.66 -1.36 15.96
CA GLU A 209 -7.93 -2.34 14.92
C GLU A 209 -6.65 -3.10 14.51
N PHE A 210 -5.52 -2.40 14.46
CA PHE A 210 -4.24 -3.05 14.20
C PHE A 210 -3.86 -4.02 15.33
N LEU A 211 -4.08 -3.65 16.61
CA LEU A 211 -3.89 -4.55 17.76
C LEU A 211 -4.80 -5.79 17.67
N ARG A 212 -6.05 -5.62 17.24
CA ARG A 212 -6.99 -6.74 17.08
C ARG A 212 -6.52 -7.74 16.02
N VAL A 213 -6.06 -7.24 14.87
CA VAL A 213 -5.74 -8.08 13.70
C VAL A 213 -4.33 -8.67 13.77
N LEU A 214 -3.39 -7.96 14.40
CA LEU A 214 -1.98 -8.36 14.47
C LEU A 214 -1.81 -9.55 15.41
N LYS A 215 -1.00 -10.54 15.01
CA LYS A 215 -0.53 -11.59 15.91
C LYS A 215 0.37 -11.02 17.01
N PRO A 216 0.48 -11.66 18.18
CA PRO A 216 1.32 -11.17 19.29
C PRO A 216 2.78 -10.91 18.89
N ASP A 217 3.36 -11.75 18.02
CA ASP A 217 4.72 -11.65 17.47
C ASP A 217 4.79 -10.93 16.12
N GLY A 218 3.69 -10.30 15.71
CA GLY A 218 3.56 -9.58 14.44
C GLY A 218 4.21 -8.20 14.46
N ALA A 219 4.27 -7.59 13.28
CA ALA A 219 4.79 -6.24 13.10
C ALA A 219 3.88 -5.36 12.27
N VAL A 220 3.78 -4.08 12.64
CA VAL A 220 3.17 -3.03 11.82
C VAL A 220 4.28 -2.24 11.15
N VAL A 221 4.18 -2.05 9.84
CA VAL A 221 5.13 -1.28 9.05
C VAL A 221 4.41 -0.10 8.42
N CYS A 222 4.78 1.11 8.80
CA CYS A 222 4.21 2.34 8.25
C CYS A 222 5.23 3.07 7.39
N ALA A 223 4.80 3.56 6.23
CA ALA A 223 5.56 4.54 5.47
C ALA A 223 4.85 5.89 5.53
N VAL A 224 5.58 6.91 6.00
CA VAL A 224 5.05 8.25 6.21
C VAL A 224 5.93 9.29 5.52
N PRO A 225 5.38 10.47 5.16
CA PRO A 225 6.19 11.54 4.58
C PRO A 225 7.18 12.06 5.62
N GLY A 226 8.45 12.15 5.24
CA GLY A 226 9.49 12.83 6.01
C GLY A 226 9.29 14.35 6.02
N GLU A 227 10.10 15.04 6.81
CA GLU A 227 9.99 16.47 7.07
C GLU A 227 9.91 17.31 5.78
N ASP A 228 10.84 17.08 4.85
CA ASP A 228 10.97 17.83 3.59
C ASP A 228 10.25 17.16 2.40
N HIS A 229 9.40 16.19 2.64
CA HIS A 229 8.68 15.52 1.56
C HIS A 229 7.83 16.50 0.77
N LEU A 230 8.05 16.57 -0.55
CA LEU A 230 7.40 17.47 -1.49
C LEU A 230 7.56 18.97 -1.14
N TRP A 231 8.70 19.34 -0.57
CA TRP A 231 8.92 20.70 -0.12
C TRP A 231 8.77 21.73 -1.25
N GLU A 232 9.36 21.47 -2.41
CA GLU A 232 9.34 22.36 -3.56
C GLU A 232 7.92 22.52 -4.12
N LEU A 233 7.14 21.44 -4.14
CA LEU A 233 5.74 21.50 -4.52
C LEU A 233 4.92 22.35 -3.54
N LYS A 234 5.16 22.20 -2.23
CA LYS A 234 4.51 23.04 -1.21
C LYS A 234 4.88 24.52 -1.36
N CYS A 235 6.15 24.83 -1.66
CA CYS A 235 6.60 26.19 -1.93
C CYS A 235 5.94 26.81 -3.17
N ALA A 236 5.66 26.00 -4.19
CA ALA A 236 4.96 26.46 -5.38
C ALA A 236 3.48 26.82 -5.10
N VAL A 237 2.80 26.03 -4.27
CA VAL A 237 1.34 26.16 -4.09
C VAL A 237 0.91 26.99 -2.86
N TYR A 238 1.76 27.12 -1.83
CA TYR A 238 1.43 27.83 -0.59
C TYR A 238 2.32 29.05 -0.39
N ASP A 239 1.74 30.15 0.08
CA ASP A 239 2.48 31.36 0.49
C ASP A 239 3.31 31.14 1.76
N LYS A 240 2.84 30.26 2.63
CA LYS A 240 3.52 29.83 3.87
C LYS A 240 3.60 28.31 3.89
N PRO A 241 4.60 27.73 3.20
CA PRO A 241 4.78 26.28 3.21
C PRO A 241 5.16 25.82 4.61
N TYR A 242 4.81 24.57 4.93
CA TYR A 242 5.08 23.94 6.23
C TYR A 242 5.75 22.57 6.04
N GLN A 243 6.63 22.24 6.94
CA GLN A 243 7.26 20.93 6.99
C GLN A 243 6.33 19.90 7.63
N ASN A 244 6.52 18.64 7.28
CA ASN A 244 5.81 17.55 7.94
C ASN A 244 6.41 17.33 9.33
N ARG A 245 5.60 16.83 10.26
CA ARG A 245 6.04 16.51 11.63
C ARG A 245 5.98 15.01 11.84
N GLU A 246 7.13 14.40 12.07
CA GLU A 246 7.27 12.95 12.28
C GLU A 246 6.69 12.50 13.63
N GLU A 247 6.70 13.36 14.66
CA GLU A 247 6.22 13.02 16.00
C GLU A 247 4.74 12.61 16.03
N LYS A 248 3.98 12.91 14.99
CA LYS A 248 2.58 12.51 14.85
C LYS A 248 2.37 11.00 14.63
N TYR A 249 3.45 10.28 14.32
CA TYR A 249 3.37 8.87 13.95
C TYR A 249 3.83 7.97 15.12
N GLN A 250 3.25 8.18 16.29
CA GLN A 250 3.30 7.26 17.42
C GLN A 250 2.01 6.43 17.41
N LEU A 251 2.09 5.15 17.64
CA LEU A 251 0.93 4.26 17.74
C LEU A 251 0.72 3.86 19.19
N ARG A 252 -0.45 4.14 19.73
CA ARG A 252 -0.82 3.75 21.09
C ARG A 252 -0.93 2.23 21.19
N GLY A 253 -0.36 1.65 22.24
CA GLY A 253 -0.30 0.20 22.43
C GLY A 253 0.76 -0.51 21.59
N PHE A 254 1.64 0.30 20.94
CA PHE A 254 2.74 -0.22 20.16
C PHE A 254 4.07 0.40 20.57
N ARG A 255 5.11 -0.42 20.62
CA ARG A 255 6.49 -0.01 20.77
C ARG A 255 7.15 0.09 19.39
N ARG A 256 7.76 1.23 19.08
CA ARG A 256 8.55 1.38 17.87
C ARG A 256 9.87 0.60 17.99
N ILE A 257 10.08 -0.37 17.10
CA ILE A 257 11.25 -1.25 17.06
C ILE A 257 12.20 -0.93 15.88
N GLY A 258 11.75 -0.13 14.92
CA GLY A 258 12.57 0.27 13.77
C GLY A 258 12.19 1.64 13.22
N ARG A 259 13.21 2.33 12.65
CA ARG A 259 13.05 3.60 11.94
C ARG A 259 14.12 3.72 10.88
N GLN A 260 13.68 3.95 9.64
CA GLN A 260 14.57 4.24 8.52
C GLN A 260 14.07 5.49 7.80
N LYS A 261 14.93 6.51 7.69
CA LYS A 261 14.68 7.71 6.86
C LYS A 261 15.55 7.64 5.62
N PHE A 262 14.98 7.98 4.47
CA PHE A 262 15.74 8.16 3.25
C PHE A 262 15.11 9.28 2.42
N THR A 263 15.96 9.92 1.63
CA THR A 263 15.59 11.11 0.86
C THR A 263 16.33 11.07 -0.46
N TYR A 264 15.62 11.35 -1.54
CA TYR A 264 16.20 11.52 -2.86
C TYR A 264 15.45 12.61 -3.63
N ARG A 265 15.99 13.04 -4.74
CA ARG A 265 15.37 14.05 -5.60
C ARG A 265 14.99 13.41 -6.92
N VAL A 266 13.86 13.85 -7.46
CA VAL A 266 13.40 13.52 -8.80
C VAL A 266 13.14 14.79 -9.58
N HIS A 267 13.41 14.76 -10.87
CA HIS A 267 13.10 15.83 -11.80
C HIS A 267 11.85 15.47 -12.58
N LEU A 268 10.83 16.33 -12.50
CA LEU A 268 9.59 16.21 -13.27
C LEU A 268 9.74 17.08 -14.51
N GLU A 269 9.88 16.46 -15.67
CA GLU A 269 10.24 17.12 -16.92
C GLU A 269 9.07 17.80 -17.62
N CYS A 270 7.84 17.54 -17.20
CA CYS A 270 6.65 18.05 -17.88
C CYS A 270 5.53 18.48 -16.91
N PRO A 271 4.68 19.43 -17.34
CA PRO A 271 3.54 19.90 -16.55
C PRO A 271 2.58 18.79 -16.14
N GLU A 272 2.41 17.76 -16.96
CA GLU A 272 1.52 16.63 -16.73
C GLU A 272 1.93 15.83 -15.49
N ASP A 273 3.23 15.58 -15.30
CA ASP A 273 3.77 14.86 -14.14
C ASP A 273 3.62 15.69 -12.86
N ILE A 274 3.86 17.00 -12.95
CA ILE A 274 3.67 17.92 -11.83
C ILE A 274 2.20 17.93 -11.39
N GLN A 275 1.27 18.02 -12.33
CA GLN A 275 -0.16 18.00 -12.06
C GLN A 275 -0.63 16.65 -11.52
N THR A 276 -0.08 15.56 -12.04
CA THR A 276 -0.36 14.20 -11.58
C THR A 276 0.13 13.98 -10.16
N LEU A 277 1.36 14.41 -9.84
CA LEU A 277 1.89 14.41 -8.48
C LEU A 277 0.99 15.22 -7.54
N PHE A 278 0.64 16.45 -7.94
CA PHE A 278 -0.23 17.31 -7.12
C PHE A 278 -1.60 16.67 -6.87
N ALA A 279 -2.24 16.12 -7.93
CA ALA A 279 -3.58 15.53 -7.85
C ALA A 279 -3.67 14.32 -6.91
N MET A 280 -2.58 13.55 -6.74
CA MET A 280 -2.55 12.42 -5.83
C MET A 280 -2.29 12.80 -4.36
N THR A 281 -2.05 14.08 -4.08
CA THR A 281 -1.78 14.57 -2.73
C THR A 281 -3.02 15.22 -2.10
N PRO A 282 -3.12 15.27 -0.76
CA PRO A 282 -4.20 16.00 -0.09
C PRO A 282 -4.15 17.52 -0.31
N TYR A 283 -3.08 18.04 -0.91
CA TYR A 283 -2.93 19.47 -1.23
C TYR A 283 -3.93 19.91 -2.29
N SER A 284 -4.33 19.04 -3.20
CA SER A 284 -5.30 19.32 -4.27
C SER A 284 -6.62 19.90 -3.76
N HIS A 285 -7.04 19.50 -2.55
CA HIS A 285 -8.29 19.97 -1.93
C HIS A 285 -8.16 21.27 -1.11
N ARG A 286 -6.94 21.73 -0.84
CA ARG A 286 -6.67 22.84 0.10
C ARG A 286 -5.89 23.99 -0.53
N THR A 287 -5.48 23.87 -1.79
CA THR A 287 -4.66 24.88 -2.45
C THR A 287 -5.53 26.06 -2.93
N PRO A 288 -5.19 27.31 -2.57
CA PRO A 288 -5.88 28.50 -3.06
C PRO A 288 -5.75 28.66 -4.59
N LYS A 289 -6.68 29.38 -5.22
CA LYS A 289 -6.67 29.62 -6.68
C LYS A 289 -5.36 30.19 -7.19
N ILE A 290 -4.71 31.08 -6.43
CA ILE A 290 -3.40 31.64 -6.79
C ILE A 290 -2.30 30.59 -6.79
N GLY A 291 -2.31 29.65 -5.86
CA GLY A 291 -1.38 28.51 -5.82
C GLY A 291 -1.60 27.56 -7.00
N LEU A 292 -2.86 27.32 -7.38
CA LEU A 292 -3.18 26.53 -8.58
C LEU A 292 -2.65 27.21 -9.87
N ALA A 293 -2.80 28.53 -9.98
CA ALA A 293 -2.26 29.27 -11.12
C ALA A 293 -0.72 29.19 -11.19
N ARG A 294 -0.02 29.24 -10.04
CA ARG A 294 1.44 29.05 -9.97
C ARG A 294 1.82 27.63 -10.41
N LEU A 295 1.11 26.62 -9.91
CA LEU A 295 1.36 25.22 -10.28
C LEU A 295 1.19 25.01 -11.80
N GLN A 296 0.14 25.58 -12.40
CA GLN A 296 -0.14 25.47 -13.83
C GLN A 296 0.91 26.17 -14.70
N ALA A 297 1.63 27.16 -14.17
CA ALA A 297 2.70 27.86 -14.88
C ALA A 297 4.04 27.10 -14.86
N LEU A 298 4.19 26.07 -14.03
CA LEU A 298 5.41 25.27 -13.98
C LEU A 298 5.52 24.38 -15.22
N LYS A 299 6.71 24.38 -15.81
CA LYS A 299 7.05 23.50 -16.94
C LYS A 299 7.82 22.27 -16.50
N GLU A 300 8.63 22.41 -15.46
CA GLU A 300 9.46 21.40 -14.83
C GLU A 300 9.52 21.65 -13.34
N LEU A 301 9.84 20.67 -12.54
CA LEU A 301 9.98 20.81 -11.09
C LEU A 301 10.92 19.75 -10.53
N ASP A 302 11.98 20.20 -9.84
CA ASP A 302 12.73 19.31 -8.94
C ASP A 302 11.94 19.08 -7.67
N VAL A 303 11.83 17.85 -7.24
CA VAL A 303 11.04 17.49 -6.06
C VAL A 303 11.84 16.63 -5.11
N THR A 304 11.87 17.03 -3.84
CA THR A 304 12.43 16.23 -2.76
C THR A 304 11.42 15.17 -2.32
N LEU A 305 11.78 13.90 -2.49
CA LEU A 305 11.04 12.75 -1.99
C LEU A 305 11.73 12.28 -0.69
N SER A 306 11.09 12.55 0.44
CA SER A 306 11.60 12.18 1.76
C SER A 306 10.59 11.29 2.46
N PHE A 307 11.02 10.11 2.89
CA PHE A 307 10.17 9.09 3.51
C PHE A 307 10.76 8.61 4.81
N VAL A 308 9.89 8.22 5.73
CA VAL A 308 10.26 7.54 6.96
C VAL A 308 9.48 6.23 7.04
N ILE A 309 10.19 5.13 7.12
CA ILE A 309 9.63 3.81 7.40
C ILE A 309 9.74 3.57 8.89
N LEU A 310 8.63 3.28 9.52
CA LEU A 310 8.50 2.99 10.95
C LEU A 310 8.03 1.56 11.12
N VAL A 311 8.67 0.83 12.03
CA VAL A 311 8.29 -0.54 12.38
C VAL A 311 7.91 -0.58 13.84
N PHE A 312 6.77 -1.21 14.12
CA PHE A 312 6.21 -1.33 15.45
C PHE A 312 5.90 -2.79 15.79
N SER A 313 6.04 -3.16 17.04
CA SER A 313 5.49 -4.38 17.65
C SER A 313 4.41 -3.99 18.66
N ALA A 314 3.42 -4.85 18.88
CA ALA A 314 2.49 -4.64 19.99
C ALA A 314 3.27 -4.56 21.33
N GLU A 315 2.81 -3.74 22.26
CA GLU A 315 3.31 -3.74 23.64
C GLU A 315 2.78 -4.99 24.35
N GLU A 316 3.64 -5.65 25.12
CA GLU A 316 3.19 -6.74 25.98
C GLU A 316 2.26 -6.15 27.03
N THR A 317 1.02 -6.63 27.09
CA THR A 317 0.11 -6.35 28.21
C THR A 317 0.61 -7.15 29.41
N GLU A 318 1.07 -6.43 30.47
CA GLU A 318 1.41 -7.05 31.76
C GLU A 318 0.21 -7.78 32.39
#